data_fb1873cb63fd44bb791bbcd8bd1dae33
#
_entry.id   fb1873cb63fd44bb791bbcd8bd1dae33
#
_cell.length_a   1.000
_cell.length_b   1.000
_cell.length_c   1.000
_cell.angle_alpha   90.00
_cell.angle_beta   90.00
_cell.angle_gamma   90.00
#
_symmetry.space_group_name_H-M   'P 1'
#
loop_
_entity.id
_entity.type
_entity.pdbx_description
1 polymer ?
#
loop_
_entity_poly.entity_id
_entity_poly.type
_entity_poly.pdbx_seq_one_letter_code
_entity_poly.pdbx_strand_id
1 'polypeptide(L)'
;EDIRWAVPRIKQILKAMNVPVLQVDGYEADDVIGTIAHKAEKEGFEVYMATPDKDYGQLVTEHVFMYRPRHTGGFEKLGPQEVCEKYGLQNQLQVIDLLGLMGDSSDNIPGCKGVGEKTAIQLLQQFGSIDNLLASTDQLKGALQRKVQEQVEEIRFSRFLATIKTDVPIEFDAQSLIYQERDWEQLAPLYRELEFNSLLKQAPTLVANSQVSSKSTKKAKPQEATLDLFA
;
A
#
# COMPACT_ATOMS: atom_id res chain seq x y z
N GLU A 1 11.22 -18.88 -3.47
CA GLU A 1 11.02 -19.87 -2.36
C GLU A 1 10.81 -19.13 -1.03
N ASP A 2 11.66 -18.17 -0.68
CA ASP A 2 11.64 -17.48 0.62
C ASP A 2 10.34 -16.72 0.88
N ILE A 3 9.77 -16.03 -0.12
CA ILE A 3 8.50 -15.31 0.02
C ILE A 3 7.35 -16.28 0.31
N ARG A 4 7.28 -17.42 -0.39
CA ARG A 4 6.22 -18.42 -0.17
C ARG A 4 6.28 -19.04 1.23
N TRP A 5 7.47 -19.14 1.80
CA TRP A 5 7.66 -19.56 3.17
C TRP A 5 7.30 -18.46 4.20
N ALA A 6 7.66 -17.20 3.90
CA ALA A 6 7.46 -16.08 4.80
C ALA A 6 6.00 -15.67 4.97
N VAL A 7 5.20 -15.67 3.89
CA VAL A 7 3.81 -15.21 3.91
C VAL A 7 2.93 -15.92 4.94
N PRO A 8 2.92 -17.27 5.04
CA PRO A 8 2.16 -17.96 6.08
C PRO A 8 2.62 -17.60 7.50
N ARG A 9 3.94 -17.40 7.71
CA ARG A 9 4.50 -17.01 9.01
C ARG A 9 4.08 -15.61 9.42
N ILE A 10 4.10 -14.66 8.47
CA ILE A 10 3.59 -13.30 8.69
C ILE A 10 2.11 -13.34 9.11
N LYS A 11 1.28 -14.11 8.41
CA LYS A 11 -0.15 -14.26 8.77
C LYS A 11 -0.34 -14.87 10.15
N GLN A 12 0.47 -15.85 10.55
CA GLN A 12 0.45 -16.44 11.90
C GLN A 12 0.82 -15.42 12.97
N ILE A 13 1.86 -14.63 12.74
CA ILE A 13 2.29 -13.55 13.64
C ILE A 13 1.18 -12.51 13.79
N LEU A 14 0.63 -12.01 12.68
CA LEU A 14 -0.45 -11.02 12.71
C LEU A 14 -1.68 -11.55 13.46
N LYS A 15 -2.04 -12.81 13.24
CA LYS A 15 -3.12 -13.48 14.00
C LYS A 15 -2.84 -13.49 15.50
N ALA A 16 -1.63 -13.90 15.90
CA ALA A 16 -1.23 -13.91 17.31
C ALA A 16 -1.10 -12.50 17.91
N MET A 17 -0.87 -11.50 17.07
CA MET A 17 -0.91 -10.08 17.45
C MET A 17 -2.33 -9.50 17.52
N ASN A 18 -3.36 -10.28 17.20
CA ASN A 18 -4.74 -9.83 17.04
C ASN A 18 -4.89 -8.66 16.05
N VAL A 19 -4.04 -8.66 14.99
CA VAL A 19 -4.12 -7.70 13.89
C VAL A 19 -4.95 -8.30 12.77
N PRO A 20 -6.12 -7.73 12.44
CA PRO A 20 -6.94 -8.19 11.33
C PRO A 20 -6.21 -8.12 10.00
N VAL A 21 -6.33 -9.16 9.18
CA VAL A 21 -5.82 -9.19 7.81
C VAL A 21 -7.01 -9.22 6.87
N LEU A 22 -7.12 -8.17 6.05
CA LEU A 22 -8.17 -8.06 5.04
C LEU A 22 -7.60 -8.44 3.68
N GLN A 23 -8.30 -9.31 2.97
CA GLN A 23 -7.91 -9.78 1.64
C GLN A 23 -9.17 -10.05 0.82
N VAL A 24 -9.14 -9.65 -0.44
CA VAL A 24 -10.19 -9.96 -1.43
C VAL A 24 -9.52 -10.49 -2.68
N ASP A 25 -9.87 -11.70 -3.09
CA ASP A 25 -9.26 -12.33 -4.25
C ASP A 25 -9.58 -11.56 -5.54
N GLY A 26 -8.58 -11.39 -6.38
CA GLY A 26 -8.69 -10.64 -7.64
C GLY A 26 -8.55 -9.12 -7.51
N TYR A 27 -8.27 -8.61 -6.31
CA TYR A 27 -7.98 -7.18 -6.06
C TYR A 27 -6.61 -6.99 -5.44
N GLU A 28 -6.00 -5.85 -5.72
CA GLU A 28 -4.74 -5.46 -5.10
C GLU A 28 -4.95 -4.96 -3.67
N ALA A 29 -3.87 -4.95 -2.88
CA ALA A 29 -3.94 -4.45 -1.51
C ALA A 29 -4.39 -2.99 -1.45
N ASP A 30 -3.96 -2.19 -2.43
CA ASP A 30 -4.27 -0.77 -2.55
C ASP A 30 -5.76 -0.52 -2.77
N ASP A 31 -6.41 -1.36 -3.59
CA ASP A 31 -7.85 -1.32 -3.82
C ASP A 31 -8.62 -1.62 -2.52
N VAL A 32 -8.18 -2.64 -1.78
CA VAL A 32 -8.80 -3.02 -0.50
C VAL A 32 -8.62 -1.90 0.52
N ILE A 33 -7.42 -1.34 0.64
CA ILE A 33 -7.12 -0.24 1.57
C ILE A 33 -7.92 1.00 1.21
N GLY A 34 -7.93 1.42 -0.08
CA GLY A 34 -8.69 2.57 -0.55
C GLY A 34 -10.19 2.43 -0.28
N THR A 35 -10.73 1.23 -0.54
CA THR A 35 -12.15 0.94 -0.27
C THR A 35 -12.48 1.03 1.21
N ILE A 36 -11.67 0.40 2.08
CA ILE A 36 -11.89 0.43 3.54
C ILE A 36 -11.71 1.84 4.10
N ALA A 37 -10.70 2.59 3.63
CA ALA A 37 -10.46 3.95 4.06
C ALA A 37 -11.68 4.85 3.80
N HIS A 38 -12.23 4.81 2.59
CA HIS A 38 -13.41 5.62 2.25
C HIS A 38 -14.71 5.13 2.90
N LYS A 39 -14.83 3.82 3.19
CA LYS A 39 -15.99 3.31 3.97
C LYS A 39 -15.91 3.77 5.43
N ALA A 40 -14.72 3.68 6.04
CA ALA A 40 -14.49 4.14 7.40
C ALA A 40 -14.73 5.66 7.54
N GLU A 41 -14.26 6.46 6.59
CA GLU A 41 -14.52 7.90 6.55
C GLU A 41 -16.01 8.20 6.54
N LYS A 42 -16.81 7.49 5.72
CA LYS A 42 -18.27 7.67 5.66
C LYS A 42 -18.98 7.34 6.99
N GLU A 43 -18.37 6.51 7.81
CA GLU A 43 -18.83 6.21 9.19
C GLU A 43 -18.27 7.17 10.24
N GLY A 44 -17.53 8.21 9.83
CA GLY A 44 -17.01 9.25 10.70
C GLY A 44 -15.66 8.98 11.33
N PHE A 45 -14.90 8.02 10.83
CA PHE A 45 -13.54 7.73 11.30
C PHE A 45 -12.51 8.67 10.65
N GLU A 46 -11.49 9.04 11.40
CA GLU A 46 -10.21 9.48 10.83
C GLU A 46 -9.38 8.25 10.46
N VAL A 47 -8.89 8.22 9.23
CA VAL A 47 -8.14 7.08 8.69
C VAL A 47 -6.69 7.46 8.44
N TYR A 48 -5.77 6.62 8.89
CA TYR A 48 -4.34 6.79 8.69
C TYR A 48 -3.78 5.59 7.91
N MET A 49 -3.45 5.79 6.65
CA MET A 49 -2.82 4.79 5.79
C MET A 49 -1.31 4.81 6.02
N ALA A 50 -0.79 3.83 6.76
CA ALA A 50 0.64 3.73 7.07
C ALA A 50 1.41 3.16 5.86
N THR A 51 1.81 4.01 4.94
CA THR A 51 2.49 3.63 3.69
C THR A 51 3.50 4.68 3.25
N PRO A 52 4.66 4.29 2.66
CA PRO A 52 5.55 5.20 1.95
C PRO A 52 5.13 5.46 0.50
N ASP A 53 4.16 4.70 -0.02
CA ASP A 53 3.78 4.70 -1.43
C ASP A 53 3.04 5.98 -1.81
N LYS A 54 3.54 6.66 -2.86
CA LYS A 54 3.00 7.92 -3.35
C LYS A 54 1.61 7.79 -3.98
N ASP A 55 1.27 6.60 -4.45
CA ASP A 55 0.02 6.33 -5.17
C ASP A 55 -1.20 6.53 -4.27
N TYR A 56 -1.03 6.28 -2.96
CA TYR A 56 -2.04 6.57 -1.94
C TYR A 56 -2.36 8.06 -1.77
N GLY A 57 -1.56 8.95 -2.35
CA GLY A 57 -1.86 10.37 -2.40
C GLY A 57 -3.20 10.68 -3.08
N GLN A 58 -3.68 9.83 -4.00
CA GLN A 58 -5.00 9.97 -4.63
C GLN A 58 -6.18 9.69 -3.69
N LEU A 59 -5.93 8.99 -2.58
CA LEU A 59 -6.96 8.54 -1.63
C LEU A 59 -7.17 9.52 -0.47
N VAL A 60 -6.28 10.50 -0.28
CA VAL A 60 -6.38 11.43 0.86
C VAL A 60 -7.58 12.37 0.73
N THR A 61 -8.22 12.63 1.88
CA THR A 61 -9.33 13.54 2.04
C THR A 61 -9.14 14.38 3.31
N GLU A 62 -10.15 15.12 3.74
CA GLU A 62 -10.12 15.83 5.03
C GLU A 62 -10.02 14.90 6.24
N HIS A 63 -10.39 13.61 6.09
CA HIS A 63 -10.38 12.60 7.16
C HIS A 63 -9.59 11.33 6.82
N VAL A 64 -9.03 11.23 5.61
CA VAL A 64 -8.15 10.12 5.20
C VAL A 64 -6.77 10.67 4.92
N PHE A 65 -5.76 10.16 5.62
CA PHE A 65 -4.39 10.67 5.58
C PHE A 65 -3.39 9.57 5.26
N MET A 66 -2.35 9.92 4.51
CA MET A 66 -1.15 9.09 4.49
C MET A 66 -0.33 9.34 5.76
N TYR A 67 0.12 8.26 6.39
CA TYR A 67 1.01 8.28 7.55
C TYR A 67 2.35 7.68 7.14
N ARG A 68 3.23 8.52 6.64
CA ARG A 68 4.44 8.11 5.94
C ARG A 68 5.64 8.04 6.89
N PRO A 69 6.38 6.91 6.94
CA PRO A 69 7.60 6.83 7.72
C PRO A 69 8.69 7.74 7.13
N ARG A 70 9.43 8.44 8.01
CA ARG A 70 10.57 9.29 7.63
C ARG A 70 11.88 8.53 7.80
N HIS A 71 12.83 8.76 6.90
CA HIS A 71 14.18 8.19 7.02
C HIS A 71 14.92 8.65 8.28
N THR A 72 14.57 9.82 8.81
CA THR A 72 15.14 10.39 10.06
C THR A 72 14.46 9.87 11.32
N GLY A 73 13.53 8.91 11.19
CA GLY A 73 12.67 8.41 12.25
C GLY A 73 11.39 9.23 12.40
N GLY A 74 10.35 8.57 12.99
CA GLY A 74 9.01 9.13 13.11
C GLY A 74 8.23 9.05 11.80
N PHE A 75 7.11 9.78 11.77
CA PHE A 75 6.17 9.78 10.65
C PHE A 75 5.83 11.21 10.26
N GLU A 76 5.37 11.38 9.02
CA GLU A 76 4.70 12.59 8.54
C GLU A 76 3.24 12.25 8.19
N LYS A 77 2.32 13.12 8.57
CA LYS A 77 0.90 13.05 8.17
C LYS A 77 0.75 13.90 6.91
N LEU A 78 0.21 13.31 5.85
CA LEU A 78 -0.06 14.00 4.59
C LEU A 78 -1.57 13.94 4.31
N GLY A 79 -2.20 15.08 4.28
CA GLY A 79 -3.56 15.29 3.77
C GLY A 79 -3.53 15.86 2.35
N PRO A 80 -4.68 16.35 1.84
CA PRO A 80 -4.77 16.89 0.48
C PRO A 80 -3.80 18.04 0.20
N GLN A 81 -3.64 18.96 1.14
CA GLN A 81 -2.75 20.10 0.97
C GLN A 81 -1.29 19.67 0.89
N GLU A 82 -0.83 18.84 1.83
CA GLU A 82 0.54 18.36 1.88
C GLU A 82 0.91 17.51 0.65
N VAL A 83 -0.05 16.71 0.14
CA VAL A 83 0.13 15.97 -1.11
C VAL A 83 0.28 16.92 -2.29
N CYS A 84 -0.58 17.94 -2.40
CA CYS A 84 -0.50 18.95 -3.45
C CYS A 84 0.82 19.72 -3.41
N GLU A 85 1.25 20.20 -2.23
CA GLU A 85 2.51 20.91 -2.05
C GLU A 85 3.71 20.03 -2.41
N LYS A 86 3.70 18.77 -1.97
CA LYS A 86 4.79 17.82 -2.17
C LYS A 86 5.03 17.48 -3.63
N TYR A 87 3.96 17.29 -4.39
CA TYR A 87 4.03 16.87 -5.79
C TYR A 87 3.79 18.01 -6.77
N GLY A 88 3.61 19.26 -6.33
CA GLY A 88 3.38 20.42 -7.18
C GLY A 88 2.04 20.38 -7.92
N LEU A 89 1.02 19.78 -7.31
CA LEU A 89 -0.31 19.58 -7.87
C LEU A 89 -1.30 20.62 -7.33
N GLN A 90 -2.41 20.82 -8.04
CA GLN A 90 -3.50 21.71 -7.63
C GLN A 90 -4.59 20.97 -6.85
N ASN A 91 -4.67 19.64 -7.02
CA ASN A 91 -5.63 18.76 -6.41
C ASN A 91 -5.00 17.38 -6.22
N GLN A 92 -5.27 16.72 -5.11
CA GLN A 92 -4.70 15.40 -4.79
C GLN A 92 -5.10 14.31 -5.80
N LEU A 93 -6.27 14.40 -6.43
CA LEU A 93 -6.68 13.45 -7.48
C LEU A 93 -5.80 13.52 -8.73
N GLN A 94 -5.06 14.63 -8.92
CA GLN A 94 -4.07 14.72 -9.98
C GLN A 94 -2.88 13.78 -9.80
N VAL A 95 -2.73 13.10 -8.66
CA VAL A 95 -1.77 12.01 -8.50
C VAL A 95 -2.02 10.92 -9.54
N ILE A 96 -3.27 10.59 -9.85
CA ILE A 96 -3.64 9.64 -10.90
C ILE A 96 -3.13 10.11 -12.26
N ASP A 97 -3.38 11.36 -12.60
CA ASP A 97 -2.96 11.94 -13.86
C ASP A 97 -1.43 12.10 -13.95
N LEU A 98 -0.78 12.42 -12.84
CA LEU A 98 0.67 12.49 -12.74
C LEU A 98 1.30 11.13 -13.09
N LEU A 99 0.83 10.06 -12.46
CA LEU A 99 1.28 8.70 -12.72
C LEU A 99 0.92 8.24 -14.14
N GLY A 100 -0.27 8.57 -14.61
CA GLY A 100 -0.71 8.29 -15.98
C GLY A 100 0.19 8.94 -17.06
N LEU A 101 0.75 10.11 -16.76
CA LEU A 101 1.66 10.81 -17.68
C LEU A 101 3.11 10.34 -17.54
N MET A 102 3.66 10.30 -16.33
CA MET A 102 5.08 9.96 -16.14
C MET A 102 5.35 8.46 -16.12
N GLY A 103 4.31 7.65 -15.89
CA GLY A 103 4.45 6.22 -15.64
C GLY A 103 4.98 5.89 -14.25
N ASP A 104 4.98 4.59 -13.93
CA ASP A 104 5.65 4.03 -12.76
C ASP A 104 6.33 2.72 -13.12
N SER A 105 7.65 2.68 -13.03
CA SER A 105 8.43 1.49 -13.36
C SER A 105 8.29 0.37 -12.31
N SER A 106 7.93 0.72 -11.06
CA SER A 106 7.72 -0.25 -9.99
C SER A 106 6.50 -1.11 -10.27
N ASP A 107 5.45 -0.50 -10.84
CA ASP A 107 4.15 -1.12 -11.12
C ASP A 107 3.92 -1.42 -12.60
N ASN A 108 4.98 -1.31 -13.41
CA ASN A 108 4.92 -1.48 -14.87
C ASN A 108 3.91 -0.55 -15.57
N ILE A 109 3.67 0.64 -15.04
CA ILE A 109 2.83 1.66 -15.67
C ILE A 109 3.68 2.40 -16.72
N PRO A 110 3.35 2.30 -18.03
CA PRO A 110 4.22 2.82 -19.08
C PRO A 110 4.30 4.34 -19.11
N GLY A 111 3.22 5.06 -18.80
CA GLY A 111 3.13 6.50 -18.95
C GLY A 111 3.24 6.97 -20.42
N CYS A 112 3.46 8.27 -20.60
CA CYS A 112 3.81 8.87 -21.90
C CYS A 112 5.32 8.83 -22.07
N LYS A 113 5.83 8.02 -22.99
CA LYS A 113 7.27 7.85 -23.22
C LYS A 113 7.98 9.17 -23.52
N GLY A 114 8.91 9.52 -22.64
CA GLY A 114 9.68 10.78 -22.74
C GLY A 114 8.99 11.97 -22.08
N VAL A 115 7.97 11.72 -21.24
CA VAL A 115 7.39 12.65 -20.28
C VAL A 115 7.81 12.17 -18.89
N GLY A 116 8.69 12.89 -18.23
CA GLY A 116 9.05 12.61 -16.82
C GLY A 116 8.26 13.51 -15.88
N GLU A 117 8.48 13.32 -14.58
CA GLU A 117 7.75 14.00 -13.49
C GLU A 117 7.62 15.51 -13.69
N LYS A 118 8.73 16.22 -13.95
CA LYS A 118 8.71 17.67 -14.15
C LYS A 118 7.81 18.10 -15.30
N THR A 119 7.86 17.39 -16.43
CA THR A 119 7.02 17.70 -17.59
C THR A 119 5.57 17.37 -17.32
N ALA A 120 5.29 16.25 -16.64
CA ALA A 120 3.95 15.86 -16.25
C ALA A 120 3.31 16.91 -15.31
N ILE A 121 4.05 17.39 -14.31
CA ILE A 121 3.60 18.47 -13.41
C ILE A 121 3.27 19.74 -14.20
N GLN A 122 4.15 20.16 -15.11
CA GLN A 122 3.90 21.35 -15.96
C GLN A 122 2.64 21.20 -16.82
N LEU A 123 2.43 20.01 -17.40
CA LEU A 123 1.22 19.73 -18.17
C LEU A 123 -0.04 19.78 -17.28
N LEU A 124 0.01 19.22 -16.08
CA LEU A 124 -1.11 19.27 -15.17
C LEU A 124 -1.38 20.69 -14.64
N GLN A 125 -0.35 21.49 -14.41
CA GLN A 125 -0.51 22.90 -14.04
C GLN A 125 -1.15 23.72 -15.17
N GLN A 126 -0.85 23.39 -16.42
CA GLN A 126 -1.40 24.10 -17.59
C GLN A 126 -2.81 23.63 -17.95
N PHE A 127 -3.07 22.33 -17.94
CA PHE A 127 -4.31 21.74 -18.47
C PHE A 127 -5.25 21.21 -17.38
N GLY A 128 -4.79 21.05 -16.16
CA GLY A 128 -5.56 20.58 -15.02
C GLY A 128 -5.77 19.06 -14.98
N SER A 129 -5.88 18.39 -16.13
CA SER A 129 -6.10 16.93 -16.22
C SER A 129 -5.59 16.36 -17.54
N ILE A 130 -5.43 15.02 -17.58
CA ILE A 130 -5.14 14.29 -18.81
C ILE A 130 -6.24 14.52 -19.86
N ASP A 131 -7.51 14.52 -19.47
CA ASP A 131 -8.61 14.69 -20.42
C ASP A 131 -8.54 16.06 -21.12
N ASN A 132 -8.30 17.12 -20.36
CA ASN A 132 -8.13 18.47 -20.92
C ASN A 132 -6.86 18.57 -21.77
N LEU A 133 -5.77 17.95 -21.35
CA LEU A 133 -4.52 17.88 -22.12
C LEU A 133 -4.76 17.22 -23.48
N LEU A 134 -5.41 16.06 -23.50
CA LEU A 134 -5.70 15.32 -24.73
C LEU A 134 -6.69 16.05 -25.66
N ALA A 135 -7.63 16.80 -25.08
CA ALA A 135 -8.55 17.64 -25.84
C ALA A 135 -7.90 18.90 -26.42
N SER A 136 -6.72 19.30 -25.89
CA SER A 136 -6.06 20.58 -26.23
C SER A 136 -4.62 20.39 -26.72
N THR A 137 -4.33 19.26 -27.37
CA THR A 137 -2.97 18.93 -27.85
C THR A 137 -2.42 19.93 -28.87
N ASP A 138 -3.27 20.70 -29.56
CA ASP A 138 -2.92 21.79 -30.47
C ASP A 138 -2.21 22.96 -29.78
N GLN A 139 -2.41 23.12 -28.47
CA GLN A 139 -1.70 24.12 -27.65
C GLN A 139 -0.27 23.69 -27.28
N LEU A 140 0.07 22.43 -27.44
CA LEU A 140 1.43 21.92 -27.29
C LEU A 140 2.25 22.23 -28.55
N LYS A 141 3.57 22.21 -28.43
CA LYS A 141 4.50 22.52 -29.55
C LYS A 141 5.57 21.45 -29.70
N GLY A 142 6.02 21.28 -30.93
CA GLY A 142 7.21 20.49 -31.26
C GLY A 142 7.13 19.02 -30.90
N ALA A 143 8.19 18.50 -30.29
CA ALA A 143 8.32 17.11 -29.98
C ALA A 143 7.32 16.64 -28.88
N LEU A 144 6.97 17.53 -27.95
CA LEU A 144 6.03 17.18 -26.88
C LEU A 144 4.62 16.96 -27.43
N GLN A 145 4.16 17.82 -28.34
CA GLN A 145 2.88 17.67 -29.02
C GLN A 145 2.78 16.31 -29.72
N ARG A 146 3.78 15.99 -30.55
CA ARG A 146 3.81 14.69 -31.25
C ARG A 146 3.77 13.51 -30.28
N LYS A 147 4.59 13.54 -29.23
CA LYS A 147 4.64 12.46 -28.22
C LYS A 147 3.28 12.22 -27.57
N VAL A 148 2.59 13.29 -27.17
CA VAL A 148 1.28 13.17 -26.52
C VAL A 148 0.24 12.66 -27.53
N GLN A 149 0.24 13.18 -28.77
CA GLN A 149 -0.69 12.75 -29.80
C GLN A 149 -0.50 11.29 -30.24
N GLU A 150 0.74 10.83 -30.34
CA GLU A 150 1.07 9.46 -30.73
C GLU A 150 0.79 8.41 -29.64
N GLN A 151 0.68 8.83 -28.36
CA GLN A 151 0.59 7.93 -27.22
C GLN A 151 -0.71 8.09 -26.41
N VAL A 152 -1.77 8.56 -27.05
CA VAL A 152 -3.06 8.80 -26.37
C VAL A 152 -3.57 7.55 -25.64
N GLU A 153 -3.50 6.39 -26.30
CA GLU A 153 -4.01 5.13 -25.71
C GLU A 153 -3.13 4.65 -24.55
N GLU A 154 -1.80 4.78 -24.66
CA GLU A 154 -0.87 4.48 -23.56
C GLU A 154 -1.11 5.38 -22.35
N ILE A 155 -1.36 6.67 -22.57
CA ILE A 155 -1.65 7.63 -21.50
C ILE A 155 -2.95 7.25 -20.79
N ARG A 156 -4.00 6.94 -21.55
CA ARG A 156 -5.30 6.52 -20.99
C ARG A 156 -5.19 5.20 -20.24
N PHE A 157 -4.46 4.25 -20.81
CA PHE A 157 -4.24 2.95 -20.18
C PHE A 157 -3.40 3.10 -18.90
N SER A 158 -2.36 3.91 -18.91
CA SER A 158 -1.53 4.21 -17.73
C SER A 158 -2.35 4.88 -16.63
N ARG A 159 -3.21 5.84 -16.98
CA ARG A 159 -4.15 6.45 -16.03
C ARG A 159 -5.10 5.41 -15.42
N PHE A 160 -5.63 4.51 -16.24
CA PHE A 160 -6.48 3.42 -15.76
C PHE A 160 -5.74 2.53 -14.76
N LEU A 161 -4.50 2.12 -15.07
CA LEU A 161 -3.68 1.30 -14.19
C LEU A 161 -3.31 2.02 -12.88
N ALA A 162 -3.03 3.32 -12.94
CA ALA A 162 -2.69 4.13 -11.77
C ALA A 162 -3.88 4.43 -10.85
N THR A 163 -5.10 4.16 -11.29
CA THR A 163 -6.31 4.47 -10.53
C THR A 163 -6.62 3.36 -9.55
N ILE A 164 -6.46 3.62 -8.26
CA ILE A 164 -6.84 2.71 -7.18
C ILE A 164 -8.36 2.59 -7.12
N LYS A 165 -8.89 1.37 -7.10
CA LYS A 165 -10.32 1.10 -6.96
C LYS A 165 -10.77 1.30 -5.52
N THR A 166 -11.91 1.94 -5.35
CA THR A 166 -12.51 2.19 -4.03
C THR A 166 -13.90 1.56 -3.88
N ASP A 167 -14.20 0.58 -4.74
CA ASP A 167 -15.48 -0.13 -4.83
C ASP A 167 -15.34 -1.65 -4.68
N VAL A 168 -14.25 -2.12 -4.04
CA VAL A 168 -14.02 -3.54 -3.77
C VAL A 168 -15.21 -4.10 -2.98
N PRO A 169 -15.71 -5.31 -3.30
CA PRO A 169 -16.82 -5.96 -2.59
C PRO A 169 -16.38 -6.51 -1.23
N ILE A 170 -15.97 -5.62 -0.32
CA ILE A 170 -15.59 -5.93 1.06
C ILE A 170 -16.47 -5.11 2.00
N GLU A 171 -17.00 -5.73 3.04
CA GLU A 171 -17.73 -5.03 4.09
C GLU A 171 -16.76 -4.38 5.07
N PHE A 172 -17.10 -3.20 5.55
CA PHE A 172 -16.41 -2.55 6.66
C PHE A 172 -17.22 -2.79 7.93
N ASP A 173 -16.61 -3.46 8.89
CA ASP A 173 -17.16 -3.65 10.25
C ASP A 173 -16.17 -3.15 11.27
N ALA A 174 -16.38 -1.93 11.76
CA ALA A 174 -15.50 -1.29 12.73
C ALA A 174 -15.33 -2.12 14.01
N GLN A 175 -16.35 -2.90 14.43
CA GLN A 175 -16.29 -3.71 15.64
C GLN A 175 -15.29 -4.86 15.48
N SER A 176 -15.25 -5.48 14.32
CA SER A 176 -14.30 -6.57 14.01
C SER A 176 -12.85 -6.09 13.91
N LEU A 177 -12.63 -4.79 13.73
CA LEU A 177 -11.31 -4.16 13.57
C LEU A 177 -10.80 -3.48 14.84
N ILE A 178 -11.54 -3.56 15.96
CA ILE A 178 -11.10 -3.00 17.24
C ILE A 178 -9.79 -3.68 17.67
N TYR A 179 -8.80 -2.86 18.02
CA TYR A 179 -7.53 -3.34 18.56
C TYR A 179 -7.75 -4.21 19.79
N GLN A 180 -7.10 -5.35 19.81
CA GLN A 180 -7.05 -6.28 20.95
C GLN A 180 -5.58 -6.50 21.35
N GLU A 181 -5.37 -6.81 22.62
CA GLU A 181 -4.04 -7.14 23.11
C GLU A 181 -3.49 -8.39 22.43
N ARG A 182 -2.17 -8.43 22.28
CA ARG A 182 -1.45 -9.55 21.65
C ARG A 182 -1.59 -10.82 22.47
N ASP A 183 -1.83 -11.94 21.81
CA ASP A 183 -1.76 -13.26 22.42
C ASP A 183 -0.29 -13.69 22.53
N TRP A 184 0.32 -13.38 23.66
CA TRP A 184 1.71 -13.70 23.91
C TRP A 184 1.99 -15.21 24.05
N GLU A 185 0.98 -16.03 24.41
CA GLU A 185 1.13 -17.47 24.48
C GLU A 185 1.35 -18.08 23.09
N GLN A 186 0.69 -17.55 22.06
CA GLN A 186 0.90 -17.94 20.68
C GLN A 186 2.09 -17.20 20.02
N LEU A 187 2.31 -15.94 20.35
CA LEU A 187 3.31 -15.09 19.69
C LEU A 187 4.74 -15.41 20.10
N ALA A 188 4.98 -15.67 21.41
CA ALA A 188 6.33 -15.93 21.89
C ALA A 188 6.99 -17.19 21.30
N PRO A 189 6.28 -18.33 21.11
CA PRO A 189 6.82 -19.47 20.38
C PRO A 189 7.22 -19.14 18.93
N LEU A 190 6.40 -18.37 18.20
CA LEU A 190 6.71 -17.95 16.82
C LEU A 190 7.97 -17.09 16.79
N TYR A 191 8.11 -16.14 17.71
CA TYR A 191 9.30 -15.30 17.78
C TYR A 191 10.56 -16.08 18.13
N ARG A 192 10.46 -17.16 18.95
CA ARG A 192 11.58 -18.05 19.23
C ARG A 192 11.98 -18.88 18.01
N GLU A 193 10.99 -19.46 17.31
CA GLU A 193 11.21 -20.24 16.08
C GLU A 193 11.92 -19.39 14.99
N LEU A 194 11.55 -18.11 14.89
CA LEU A 194 12.08 -17.18 13.91
C LEU A 194 13.32 -16.41 14.39
N GLU A 195 13.80 -16.70 15.60
CA GLU A 195 14.96 -16.02 16.22
C GLU A 195 14.77 -14.49 16.37
N PHE A 196 13.52 -14.02 16.51
CA PHE A 196 13.18 -12.61 16.70
C PHE A 196 13.43 -12.17 18.15
N ASN A 197 14.67 -12.29 18.59
CA ASN A 197 15.07 -12.05 19.98
C ASN A 197 14.75 -10.65 20.51
N SER A 198 14.80 -9.63 19.64
CA SER A 198 14.48 -8.26 20.01
C SER A 198 12.98 -8.07 20.28
N LEU A 199 12.12 -8.74 19.52
CA LEU A 199 10.68 -8.71 19.71
C LEU A 199 10.26 -9.56 20.92
N LEU A 200 10.94 -10.69 21.13
CA LEU A 200 10.68 -11.58 22.29
C LEU A 200 10.93 -10.86 23.62
N LYS A 201 11.87 -9.91 23.70
CA LYS A 201 12.11 -9.08 24.90
C LYS A 201 10.91 -8.22 25.31
N GLN A 202 9.96 -8.00 24.43
CA GLN A 202 8.74 -7.24 24.70
C GLN A 202 7.66 -8.11 25.38
N ALA A 203 7.86 -9.44 25.41
CA ALA A 203 6.92 -10.37 26.06
C ALA A 203 6.88 -10.14 27.57
N PRO A 204 5.71 -10.26 28.21
CA PRO A 204 5.60 -10.24 29.67
C PRO A 204 6.53 -11.28 30.30
N THR A 205 7.12 -10.94 31.45
CA THR A 205 8.14 -11.76 32.12
C THR A 205 7.71 -13.19 32.39
N LEU A 206 6.41 -13.43 32.64
CA LEU A 206 5.84 -14.75 32.85
C LEU A 206 5.92 -15.65 31.62
N VAL A 207 5.77 -15.07 30.43
CA VAL A 207 5.82 -15.82 29.15
C VAL A 207 7.25 -15.97 28.66
N ALA A 208 8.11 -15.00 28.93
CA ALA A 208 9.54 -15.05 28.59
C ALA A 208 10.27 -16.19 29.32
N ASN A 209 9.87 -16.53 30.57
CA ASN A 209 10.51 -17.51 31.43
C ASN A 209 9.94 -18.94 31.32
N SER A 210 8.84 -19.16 30.60
CA SER A 210 8.12 -20.42 30.58
C SER A 210 8.78 -21.54 29.74
N GLN A 211 10.05 -21.42 29.31
CA GLN A 211 10.81 -22.56 28.76
C GLN A 211 12.32 -22.48 29.04
N VAL A 212 12.71 -22.73 30.27
CA VAL A 212 14.09 -23.20 30.59
C VAL A 212 14.08 -24.72 30.90
N SER A 213 13.05 -25.44 30.57
CA SER A 213 13.02 -26.89 30.79
C SER A 213 12.49 -27.68 29.58
N SER A 214 13.32 -27.85 28.57
CA SER A 214 13.34 -29.09 27.79
C SER A 214 14.74 -29.26 27.15
N LYS A 215 15.58 -30.04 27.84
CA LYS A 215 16.83 -30.55 27.29
C LYS A 215 16.56 -31.48 26.11
N SER A 216 17.33 -31.23 25.05
CA SER A 216 17.85 -32.20 24.07
C SER A 216 16.94 -33.36 23.63
N THR A 217 16.48 -33.28 22.41
CA THR A 217 16.38 -34.45 21.54
C THR A 217 16.77 -34.13 20.11
N LYS A 218 17.52 -35.07 19.54
CA LYS A 218 18.28 -35.08 18.28
C LYS A 218 17.51 -34.54 17.05
N LYS A 219 18.27 -33.85 16.16
CA LYS A 219 17.92 -33.54 14.80
C LYS A 219 17.30 -34.73 14.07
N ALA A 220 16.03 -34.59 13.68
CA ALA A 220 15.42 -35.41 12.63
C ALA A 220 15.23 -34.49 11.40
N LYS A 221 15.60 -35.03 10.23
CA LYS A 221 15.45 -34.36 8.92
C LYS A 221 13.97 -34.06 8.65
N PRO A 222 13.63 -32.97 7.99
CA PRO A 222 12.25 -32.70 7.60
C PRO A 222 11.78 -33.70 6.52
N GLN A 223 10.67 -34.39 6.79
CA GLN A 223 9.86 -35.03 5.76
C GLN A 223 9.04 -33.95 5.05
N GLU A 224 9.09 -33.99 3.71
CA GLU A 224 8.24 -33.18 2.84
C GLU A 224 6.77 -33.50 3.09
N ALA A 225 6.04 -32.51 3.58
CA ALA A 225 4.58 -32.55 3.59
C ALA A 225 4.10 -31.70 2.38
N THR A 226 3.63 -32.37 1.34
CA THR A 226 2.86 -31.77 0.26
C THR A 226 1.54 -31.26 0.81
N LEU A 227 1.37 -29.97 0.88
CA LEU A 227 0.07 -29.33 1.14
C LEU A 227 -0.49 -28.91 -0.22
N ASP A 228 -1.59 -29.57 -0.62
CA ASP A 228 -2.44 -29.12 -1.73
C ASP A 228 -3.03 -27.76 -1.37
N LEU A 229 -2.68 -26.74 -2.14
CA LEU A 229 -3.02 -25.32 -1.90
C LEU A 229 -4.18 -24.83 -2.80
N PHE A 230 -4.87 -25.76 -3.48
CA PHE A 230 -6.04 -25.44 -4.32
C PHE A 230 -7.09 -26.54 -4.19
N ALA A 231 -7.99 -26.36 -3.24
CA ALA A 231 -9.32 -26.93 -3.25
C ALA A 231 -10.28 -25.97 -2.56
#